data_4aa09f8d189f87124a8b1d876e10c32d
#
_entry.id   4aa09f8d189f87124a8b1d876e10c32d
#
_cell.length_a   1.000
_cell.length_b   1.000
_cell.length_c   1.000
_cell.angle_alpha   90.00
_cell.angle_beta   90.00
_cell.angle_gamma   90.00
#
_symmetry.space_group_name_H-M   'P 1'
#
loop_
_entity.id
_entity.type
_entity.pdbx_description
1 polymer ?
#
loop_
_entity_poly.entity_id
_entity_poly.type
_entity_poly.pdbx_seq_one_letter_code
_entity_poly.pdbx_strand_id
1 'polypeptide(L)'
;TYRVENQLAEVAFRIRDMRGICGFSEEEMAHRTDTTPDQYRIYEAGQADLPFTFIHKCALAFGIGITDLLEGHSAHLMSYTVTRKGQGQQTAKEPGIEISNLAPFFRNKLAEPYYVTYDYDEAQQHRPIHCTTHSGQEFDIVLSGQLKVQVGEHTEVLNEGDSILYNSSTPHGMIAVGGKPCVFCAVVI
;
A
#
# COMPACT_ATOMS: atom_id res chain seq x y z
N THR A 1 2.66 23.09 3.58
CA THR A 1 2.83 22.43 2.27
C THR A 1 2.59 20.93 2.40
N TYR A 2 3.34 20.21 3.21
CA TYR A 2 3.24 18.73 3.40
C TYR A 2 1.82 18.22 3.74
N ARG A 3 1.04 18.97 4.51
CA ARG A 3 -0.32 18.57 4.92
C ARG A 3 -1.33 18.70 3.79
N VAL A 4 -1.17 19.68 2.90
CA VAL A 4 -2.07 19.89 1.75
C VAL A 4 -1.78 18.87 0.64
N GLU A 5 -0.52 18.58 0.38
CA GLU A 5 -0.10 17.56 -0.59
C GLU A 5 -0.64 16.18 -0.21
N ASN A 6 -0.60 15.81 1.08
CA ASN A 6 -1.20 14.57 1.56
C ASN A 6 -2.73 14.54 1.39
N GLN A 7 -3.43 15.64 1.63
CA GLN A 7 -4.88 15.71 1.44
C GLN A 7 -5.27 15.56 -0.03
N LEU A 8 -4.53 16.18 -0.96
CA LEU A 8 -4.77 16.03 -2.40
C LEU A 8 -4.54 14.60 -2.87
N ALA A 9 -3.46 13.96 -2.41
CA ALA A 9 -3.17 12.56 -2.71
C ALA A 9 -4.28 11.61 -2.19
N GLU A 10 -4.83 11.90 -1.01
CA GLU A 10 -5.96 11.15 -0.45
C GLU A 10 -7.22 11.27 -1.30
N VAL A 11 -7.57 12.48 -1.77
CA VAL A 11 -8.73 12.70 -2.62
C VAL A 11 -8.55 12.00 -3.98
N ALA A 12 -7.39 12.14 -4.60
CA ALA A 12 -7.05 11.47 -5.86
C ALA A 12 -7.15 9.95 -5.74
N PHE A 13 -6.64 9.39 -4.64
CA PHE A 13 -6.76 7.97 -4.37
C PHE A 13 -8.22 7.51 -4.22
N ARG A 14 -9.07 8.27 -3.50
CA ARG A 14 -10.50 7.96 -3.36
C ARG A 14 -11.22 7.97 -4.70
N ILE A 15 -10.88 8.93 -5.57
CA ILE A 15 -11.42 8.99 -6.93
C ILE A 15 -11.06 7.73 -7.71
N ARG A 16 -9.79 7.30 -7.66
CA ARG A 16 -9.32 6.08 -8.33
C ARG A 16 -10.01 4.84 -7.78
N ASP A 17 -10.14 4.74 -6.46
CA ASP A 17 -10.78 3.62 -5.78
C ASP A 17 -12.27 3.53 -6.17
N MET A 18 -12.99 4.63 -6.11
CA MET A 18 -14.41 4.71 -6.51
C MET A 18 -14.61 4.39 -8.00
N ARG A 19 -13.71 4.85 -8.88
CA ARG A 19 -13.75 4.47 -10.29
C ARG A 19 -13.65 2.95 -10.47
N GLY A 20 -12.72 2.32 -9.76
CA GLY A 20 -12.57 0.86 -9.79
C GLY A 20 -13.81 0.11 -9.30
N ILE A 21 -14.46 0.59 -8.24
CA ILE A 21 -15.70 0.01 -7.69
C ILE A 21 -16.86 0.15 -8.67
N CYS A 22 -17.00 1.33 -9.27
CA CYS A 22 -18.06 1.59 -10.25
C CYS A 22 -17.79 0.89 -11.60
N GLY A 23 -16.60 0.32 -11.82
CA GLY A 23 -16.23 -0.35 -13.06
C GLY A 23 -16.03 0.61 -14.24
N PHE A 24 -15.79 1.90 -13.98
CA PHE A 24 -15.57 2.88 -15.04
C PHE A 24 -14.13 2.83 -15.54
N SER A 25 -13.94 3.02 -16.85
CA SER A 25 -12.63 3.25 -17.45
C SER A 25 -12.16 4.69 -17.21
N GLU A 26 -10.86 4.94 -17.40
CA GLU A 26 -10.31 6.32 -17.34
C GLU A 26 -10.92 7.21 -18.43
N GLU A 27 -11.18 6.64 -19.60
CA GLU A 27 -11.82 7.34 -20.73
C GLU A 27 -13.28 7.72 -20.43
N GLU A 28 -14.03 6.82 -19.79
CA GLU A 28 -15.40 7.12 -19.34
C GLU A 28 -15.41 8.22 -18.28
N MET A 29 -14.50 8.15 -17.34
CA MET A 29 -14.40 9.18 -16.30
C MET A 29 -13.92 10.52 -16.85
N ALA A 30 -12.99 10.52 -17.80
CA ALA A 30 -12.58 11.74 -18.50
C ALA A 30 -13.78 12.42 -19.20
N HIS A 31 -14.61 11.63 -19.89
CA HIS A 31 -15.85 12.14 -20.51
C HIS A 31 -16.84 12.69 -19.47
N ARG A 32 -17.06 11.97 -18.36
CA ARG A 32 -17.99 12.37 -17.28
C ARG A 32 -17.53 13.62 -16.52
N THR A 33 -16.24 13.89 -16.52
CA THR A 33 -15.63 15.04 -15.82
C THR A 33 -15.26 16.20 -16.73
N ASP A 34 -15.57 16.11 -18.05
CA ASP A 34 -15.22 17.06 -19.09
C ASP A 34 -13.71 17.37 -19.11
N THR A 35 -12.91 16.31 -19.00
CA THR A 35 -11.44 16.36 -19.12
C THR A 35 -10.98 15.52 -20.31
N THR A 36 -9.72 15.68 -20.71
CA THR A 36 -9.08 14.71 -21.61
C THR A 36 -8.62 13.49 -20.81
N PRO A 37 -8.47 12.29 -21.42
CA PRO A 37 -7.95 11.12 -20.74
C PRO A 37 -6.60 11.37 -20.06
N ASP A 38 -5.70 12.09 -20.71
CA ASP A 38 -4.38 12.42 -20.15
C ASP A 38 -4.50 13.35 -18.93
N GLN A 39 -5.36 14.36 -19.00
CA GLN A 39 -5.62 15.25 -17.87
C GLN A 39 -6.28 14.50 -16.71
N TYR A 40 -7.22 13.58 -16.99
CA TYR A 40 -7.84 12.74 -15.99
C TYR A 40 -6.80 11.89 -15.25
N ARG A 41 -5.89 11.24 -15.98
CA ARG A 41 -4.80 10.44 -15.40
C ARG A 41 -3.89 11.25 -14.48
N ILE A 42 -3.54 12.48 -14.88
CA ILE A 42 -2.73 13.40 -14.07
C ILE A 42 -3.46 13.71 -12.75
N TYR A 43 -4.75 14.00 -12.81
CA TYR A 43 -5.56 14.28 -11.62
C TYR A 43 -5.70 13.06 -10.71
N GLU A 44 -6.05 11.92 -11.28
CA GLU A 44 -6.22 10.67 -10.52
C GLU A 44 -4.90 10.18 -9.89
N ALA A 45 -3.76 10.48 -10.51
CA ALA A 45 -2.43 10.19 -9.97
C ALA A 45 -2.00 11.17 -8.87
N GLY A 46 -2.77 12.23 -8.58
CA GLY A 46 -2.40 13.26 -7.61
C GLY A 46 -1.19 14.10 -8.02
N GLN A 47 -0.92 14.19 -9.34
CA GLN A 47 0.24 14.90 -9.89
C GLN A 47 -0.04 16.37 -10.21
N ALA A 48 -1.27 16.85 -9.98
CA ALA A 48 -1.67 18.24 -10.14
C ALA A 48 -2.75 18.57 -9.12
N ASP A 49 -2.96 19.88 -8.90
CA ASP A 49 -4.07 20.37 -8.09
C ASP A 49 -5.41 19.91 -8.69
N LEU A 50 -6.31 19.45 -7.82
CA LEU A 50 -7.64 19.00 -8.22
C LEU A 50 -8.63 20.15 -8.17
N PRO A 51 -9.12 20.64 -9.34
CA PRO A 51 -10.16 21.66 -9.34
C PRO A 51 -11.43 21.18 -8.62
N PHE A 52 -12.07 22.05 -7.85
CA PHE A 52 -13.32 21.72 -7.17
C PHE A 52 -14.39 21.16 -8.13
N THR A 53 -14.48 21.74 -9.32
CA THR A 53 -15.41 21.29 -10.37
C THR A 53 -15.12 19.85 -10.82
N PHE A 54 -13.85 19.45 -10.90
CA PHE A 54 -13.45 18.08 -11.22
C PHE A 54 -13.89 17.11 -10.11
N ILE A 55 -13.59 17.44 -8.85
CA ILE A 55 -13.99 16.61 -7.69
C ILE A 55 -15.51 16.48 -7.64
N HIS A 56 -16.26 17.57 -7.85
CA HIS A 56 -17.71 17.55 -7.86
C HIS A 56 -18.28 16.67 -8.97
N LYS A 57 -17.73 16.72 -10.18
CA LYS A 57 -18.14 15.86 -11.30
C LYS A 57 -17.82 14.38 -11.04
N CYS A 58 -16.68 14.09 -10.40
CA CYS A 58 -16.38 12.72 -9.94
C CYS A 58 -17.44 12.24 -8.95
N ALA A 59 -17.80 13.04 -7.96
CA ALA A 59 -18.81 12.67 -6.97
C ALA A 59 -20.18 12.38 -7.63
N LEU A 60 -20.59 13.24 -8.59
CA LEU A 60 -21.80 13.00 -9.37
C LEU A 60 -21.73 11.70 -10.19
N ALA A 61 -20.61 11.43 -10.84
CA ALA A 61 -20.41 10.20 -11.62
C ALA A 61 -20.50 8.95 -10.76
N PHE A 62 -20.02 9.00 -9.53
CA PHE A 62 -20.06 7.89 -8.57
C PHE A 62 -21.39 7.81 -7.80
N GLY A 63 -22.26 8.82 -7.90
CA GLY A 63 -23.53 8.86 -7.16
C GLY A 63 -23.35 9.06 -5.64
N ILE A 64 -22.30 9.78 -5.22
CA ILE A 64 -21.97 10.08 -3.81
C ILE A 64 -21.92 11.58 -3.56
N GLY A 65 -21.94 11.98 -2.28
CA GLY A 65 -21.72 13.37 -1.90
C GLY A 65 -20.28 13.80 -2.10
N ILE A 66 -20.06 15.10 -2.45
CA ILE A 66 -18.69 15.62 -2.58
C ILE A 66 -17.90 15.53 -1.28
N THR A 67 -18.56 15.64 -0.14
CA THR A 67 -17.96 15.47 1.19
C THR A 67 -17.40 14.07 1.40
N ASP A 68 -18.01 13.05 0.78
CA ASP A 68 -17.52 11.67 0.85
C ASP A 68 -16.15 11.53 0.17
N LEU A 69 -15.94 12.22 -0.96
CA LEU A 69 -14.63 12.28 -1.61
C LEU A 69 -13.62 13.12 -0.83
N LEU A 70 -14.04 14.25 -0.30
CA LEU A 70 -13.14 15.19 0.39
C LEU A 70 -12.73 14.67 1.77
N GLU A 71 -13.66 14.11 2.54
CA GLU A 71 -13.45 13.70 3.93
C GLU A 71 -13.28 12.19 4.09
N GLY A 72 -13.64 11.40 3.07
CA GLY A 72 -13.53 9.95 3.10
C GLY A 72 -14.54 9.29 4.02
N HIS A 73 -15.72 9.85 4.15
CA HIS A 73 -16.81 9.30 4.96
C HIS A 73 -17.66 8.24 4.22
N SER A 74 -17.27 7.86 3.00
CA SER A 74 -17.99 6.78 2.30
C SER A 74 -17.91 5.48 3.09
N ALA A 75 -19.01 4.75 3.14
CA ALA A 75 -19.07 3.44 3.80
C ALA A 75 -17.98 2.49 3.30
N HIS A 76 -17.60 2.63 2.02
CA HIS A 76 -16.54 1.83 1.39
C HIS A 76 -15.17 2.04 2.04
N LEU A 77 -14.72 3.29 2.22
CA LEU A 77 -13.41 3.60 2.82
C LEU A 77 -13.36 3.36 4.34
N MET A 78 -14.50 3.24 5.00
CA MET A 78 -14.60 2.94 6.43
C MET A 78 -14.87 1.46 6.70
N SER A 79 -15.54 0.76 5.77
CA SER A 79 -15.93 -0.64 5.95
C SER A 79 -14.97 -1.61 5.27
N TYR A 80 -14.48 -1.27 4.07
CA TYR A 80 -13.49 -2.07 3.35
C TYR A 80 -12.73 -1.22 2.32
N THR A 81 -11.58 -1.72 1.89
CA THR A 81 -10.83 -1.22 0.74
C THR A 81 -10.32 -2.37 -0.09
N VAL A 82 -10.17 -2.16 -1.39
CA VAL A 82 -9.60 -3.16 -2.31
C VAL A 82 -8.41 -2.55 -3.00
N THR A 83 -7.24 -3.13 -2.78
CA THR A 83 -6.02 -2.79 -3.52
C THR A 83 -5.74 -3.88 -4.54
N ARG A 84 -5.80 -3.54 -5.83
CA ARG A 84 -5.51 -4.48 -6.91
C ARG A 84 -4.02 -4.75 -7.01
N LYS A 85 -3.65 -5.89 -7.58
CA LYS A 85 -2.24 -6.29 -7.76
C LYS A 85 -1.42 -5.16 -8.40
N GLY A 86 -0.32 -4.79 -7.76
CA GLY A 86 0.58 -3.74 -8.23
C GLY A 86 0.11 -2.30 -7.98
N GLN A 87 -1.01 -2.10 -7.28
CA GLN A 87 -1.56 -0.77 -6.99
C GLN A 87 -1.40 -0.33 -5.53
N GLY A 88 -0.61 -1.04 -4.74
CA GLY A 88 -0.22 -0.60 -3.41
C GLY A 88 0.55 0.73 -3.45
N GLN A 89 0.38 1.55 -2.43
CA GLN A 89 1.17 2.77 -2.30
C GLN A 89 2.60 2.42 -1.87
N GLN A 90 3.58 2.72 -2.72
CA GLN A 90 4.98 2.52 -2.38
C GLN A 90 5.38 3.45 -1.22
N THR A 91 5.78 2.86 -0.09
CA THR A 91 6.15 3.59 1.14
C THR A 91 7.66 3.63 1.34
N ALA A 92 8.37 2.60 0.88
CA ALA A 92 9.82 2.56 0.89
C ALA A 92 10.33 1.86 -0.37
N LYS A 93 11.42 2.38 -0.89
CA LYS A 93 12.21 1.78 -1.95
C LYS A 93 13.69 2.01 -1.65
N GLU A 94 14.31 0.97 -1.15
CA GLU A 94 15.74 0.92 -0.93
C GLU A 94 16.36 -0.09 -1.91
N PRO A 95 17.66 -0.04 -2.18
CA PRO A 95 18.29 -1.06 -3.02
C PRO A 95 17.98 -2.46 -2.49
N GLY A 96 17.29 -3.26 -3.30
CA GLY A 96 16.89 -4.63 -2.96
C GLY A 96 15.66 -4.78 -2.06
N ILE A 97 14.97 -3.69 -1.68
CA ILE A 97 13.76 -3.74 -0.83
C ILE A 97 12.68 -2.82 -1.42
N GLU A 98 11.50 -3.38 -1.67
CA GLU A 98 10.32 -2.62 -2.05
C GLU A 98 9.18 -2.93 -1.09
N ILE A 99 8.58 -1.87 -0.51
CA ILE A 99 7.46 -1.98 0.43
C ILE A 99 6.30 -1.15 -0.10
N SER A 100 5.14 -1.78 -0.24
CA SER A 100 3.91 -1.14 -0.67
C SER A 100 2.81 -1.34 0.37
N ASN A 101 2.22 -0.25 0.86
CA ASN A 101 1.06 -0.30 1.74
C ASN A 101 -0.19 -0.69 0.94
N LEU A 102 -0.93 -1.68 1.40
CA LEU A 102 -2.12 -2.21 0.73
C LEU A 102 -3.43 -1.53 1.18
N ALA A 103 -3.40 -0.73 2.23
CA ALA A 103 -4.56 0.00 2.72
C ALA A 103 -4.20 1.42 3.22
N PRO A 104 -3.52 2.25 2.38
CA PRO A 104 -2.90 3.50 2.86
C PRO A 104 -3.91 4.49 3.44
N PHE A 105 -5.14 4.52 2.92
CA PHE A 105 -6.15 5.52 3.29
C PHE A 105 -7.38 4.93 3.98
N PHE A 106 -7.35 3.66 4.36
CA PHE A 106 -8.40 3.08 5.18
C PHE A 106 -8.40 3.73 6.57
N ARG A 107 -9.57 4.18 7.03
CA ARG A 107 -9.67 4.95 8.29
C ARG A 107 -9.76 4.03 9.51
N ASN A 108 -9.19 4.50 10.63
CA ASN A 108 -9.24 3.83 11.94
C ASN A 108 -8.77 2.36 11.88
N LYS A 109 -7.85 2.05 10.99
CA LYS A 109 -7.30 0.70 10.89
C LYS A 109 -6.49 0.35 12.15
N LEU A 110 -6.62 -0.88 12.57
CA LEU A 110 -5.87 -1.46 13.70
C LEU A 110 -4.61 -2.17 13.22
N ALA A 111 -4.47 -2.35 11.91
CA ALA A 111 -3.33 -3.03 11.31
C ALA A 111 -2.93 -2.37 9.99
N GLU A 112 -1.63 -2.38 9.69
CA GLU A 112 -1.05 -1.89 8.45
C GLU A 112 -0.61 -3.07 7.58
N PRO A 113 -1.34 -3.40 6.50
CA PRO A 113 -0.95 -4.46 5.59
C PRO A 113 0.02 -3.97 4.53
N TYR A 114 1.12 -4.70 4.34
CA TYR A 114 2.15 -4.40 3.36
C TYR A 114 2.38 -5.57 2.40
N TYR A 115 2.68 -5.26 1.16
CA TYR A 115 3.27 -6.18 0.19
C TYR A 115 4.75 -5.85 0.08
N VAL A 116 5.60 -6.83 0.40
CA VAL A 116 7.03 -6.62 0.54
C VAL A 116 7.77 -7.52 -0.42
N THR A 117 8.75 -6.97 -1.12
CA THR A 117 9.68 -7.71 -1.97
C THR A 117 11.10 -7.46 -1.50
N TYR A 118 11.83 -8.53 -1.20
CA TYR A 118 13.25 -8.51 -0.91
C TYR A 118 14.00 -9.20 -2.03
N ASP A 119 14.95 -8.51 -2.62
CA ASP A 119 15.90 -9.12 -3.55
C ASP A 119 16.87 -10.04 -2.80
N TYR A 120 17.30 -11.12 -3.47
CA TYR A 120 18.39 -11.92 -2.95
C TYR A 120 19.72 -11.20 -3.14
N ASP A 121 20.49 -11.08 -2.05
CA ASP A 121 21.84 -10.53 -2.07
C ASP A 121 22.80 -11.55 -1.44
N GLU A 122 23.72 -12.08 -2.26
CA GLU A 122 24.74 -13.05 -1.84
C GLU A 122 25.65 -12.48 -0.73
N ALA A 123 26.01 -11.20 -0.82
CA ALA A 123 26.88 -10.57 0.17
C ALA A 123 26.22 -10.48 1.55
N GLN A 124 24.90 -10.38 1.59
CA GLN A 124 24.15 -10.31 2.84
C GLN A 124 24.05 -11.65 3.56
N GLN A 125 24.15 -12.78 2.82
CA GLN A 125 24.10 -14.13 3.42
C GLN A 125 25.23 -14.37 4.44
N HIS A 126 26.33 -13.63 4.31
CA HIS A 126 27.52 -13.76 5.14
C HIS A 126 27.67 -12.63 6.18
N ARG A 127 26.64 -11.82 6.35
CA ARG A 127 26.59 -10.71 7.33
C ARG A 127 25.49 -10.94 8.36
N PRO A 128 25.63 -10.38 9.57
CA PRO A 128 24.51 -10.33 10.52
C PRO A 128 23.27 -9.66 9.89
N ILE A 129 22.09 -10.17 10.20
CA ILE A 129 20.85 -9.54 9.81
C ILE A 129 20.71 -8.24 10.59
N HIS A 130 20.43 -7.15 9.89
CA HIS A 130 20.12 -5.88 10.56
C HIS A 130 18.76 -5.99 11.23
N CYS A 131 18.73 -5.84 12.55
CA CYS A 131 17.51 -5.92 13.34
C CYS A 131 17.07 -4.54 13.82
N THR A 132 15.78 -4.30 13.78
CA THR A 132 15.11 -3.10 14.28
C THR A 132 14.01 -3.48 15.28
N THR A 133 13.41 -2.51 15.94
CA THR A 133 12.28 -2.70 16.85
C THR A 133 11.22 -1.65 16.58
N HIS A 134 9.95 -2.02 16.78
CA HIS A 134 8.84 -1.07 16.85
C HIS A 134 7.78 -1.58 17.85
N SER A 135 6.77 -0.80 18.12
CA SER A 135 5.66 -1.21 18.99
C SER A 135 4.73 -2.17 18.29
N GLY A 136 3.99 -2.97 19.06
CA GLY A 136 2.94 -3.85 18.57
C GLY A 136 3.44 -5.24 18.17
N GLN A 137 2.75 -5.84 17.23
CA GLN A 137 3.04 -7.18 16.71
C GLN A 137 3.12 -7.12 15.18
N GLU A 138 3.82 -8.08 14.60
CA GLU A 138 3.90 -8.23 13.15
C GLU A 138 3.63 -9.68 12.77
N PHE A 139 2.78 -9.85 11.75
CA PHE A 139 2.47 -11.13 11.14
C PHE A 139 2.96 -11.12 9.69
N ASP A 140 3.78 -12.09 9.33
CA ASP A 140 4.28 -12.27 7.98
C ASP A 140 3.85 -13.61 7.40
N ILE A 141 3.52 -13.64 6.11
CA ILE A 141 3.29 -14.85 5.34
C ILE A 141 4.05 -14.79 4.01
N VAL A 142 4.85 -15.80 3.74
CA VAL A 142 5.63 -15.89 2.49
C VAL A 142 4.73 -16.25 1.33
N LEU A 143 4.70 -15.40 0.30
CA LEU A 143 3.91 -15.58 -0.92
C LEU A 143 4.73 -16.23 -2.05
N SER A 144 6.05 -16.01 -2.08
CA SER A 144 6.97 -16.70 -2.97
C SER A 144 8.41 -16.56 -2.50
N GLY A 145 9.26 -17.52 -2.83
CA GLY A 145 10.66 -17.56 -2.41
C GLY A 145 10.84 -18.08 -1.00
N GLN A 146 11.93 -17.66 -0.37
CA GLN A 146 12.27 -18.06 1.01
C GLN A 146 12.74 -16.86 1.81
N LEU A 147 12.25 -16.72 3.04
CA LEU A 147 12.55 -15.63 3.96
C LEU A 147 13.29 -16.19 5.18
N LYS A 148 14.47 -15.67 5.47
CA LYS A 148 15.16 -15.94 6.73
C LYS A 148 14.84 -14.80 7.69
N VAL A 149 14.17 -15.12 8.79
CA VAL A 149 13.72 -14.17 9.82
C VAL A 149 14.53 -14.41 11.09
N GLN A 150 15.03 -13.34 11.69
CA GLN A 150 15.64 -13.34 13.01
C GLN A 150 14.73 -12.57 13.97
N VAL A 151 14.40 -13.17 15.12
CA VAL A 151 13.66 -12.55 16.21
C VAL A 151 14.45 -12.81 17.52
N GLY A 152 15.04 -11.74 18.06
CA GLY A 152 16.00 -11.86 19.15
C GLY A 152 17.21 -12.70 18.73
N GLU A 153 17.45 -13.80 19.45
CA GLU A 153 18.53 -14.75 19.15
C GLU A 153 18.07 -15.93 18.28
N HIS A 154 16.78 -16.02 17.96
CA HIS A 154 16.21 -17.12 17.17
C HIS A 154 16.18 -16.77 15.70
N THR A 155 16.48 -17.74 14.86
CA THR A 155 16.46 -17.61 13.42
C THR A 155 15.68 -18.75 12.79
N GLU A 156 14.73 -18.42 11.92
CA GLU A 156 13.92 -19.38 11.16
C GLU A 156 14.02 -19.12 9.66
N VAL A 157 13.86 -20.15 8.86
CA VAL A 157 13.73 -20.04 7.41
C VAL A 157 12.31 -20.43 7.03
N LEU A 158 11.56 -19.48 6.48
CA LEU A 158 10.20 -19.65 6.03
C LEU A 158 10.17 -19.91 4.53
N ASN A 159 9.43 -20.92 4.12
CA ASN A 159 9.14 -21.26 2.73
C ASN A 159 7.81 -20.65 2.30
N GLU A 160 7.52 -20.71 0.99
CA GLU A 160 6.23 -20.31 0.45
C GLU A 160 5.06 -20.98 1.22
N GLY A 161 4.12 -20.16 1.71
CA GLY A 161 2.98 -20.56 2.52
C GLY A 161 3.25 -20.60 4.04
N ASP A 162 4.52 -20.55 4.48
CA ASP A 162 4.84 -20.45 5.91
C ASP A 162 4.56 -19.04 6.43
N SER A 163 4.24 -18.96 7.72
CA SER A 163 3.97 -17.69 8.40
C SER A 163 4.63 -17.62 9.77
N ILE A 164 4.83 -16.40 10.24
CA ILE A 164 5.36 -16.09 11.57
C ILE A 164 4.56 -14.94 12.19
N LEU A 165 4.33 -15.00 13.49
CA LEU A 165 3.83 -13.89 14.31
C LEU A 165 4.81 -13.65 15.43
N TYR A 166 5.22 -12.41 15.62
CA TYR A 166 6.14 -12.03 16.69
C TYR A 166 5.78 -10.69 17.33
N ASN A 167 6.32 -10.49 18.53
CA ASN A 167 6.25 -9.21 19.23
C ASN A 167 7.35 -8.31 18.69
N SER A 168 6.97 -7.20 18.05
CA SER A 168 7.87 -6.31 17.33
C SER A 168 8.77 -5.46 18.26
N SER A 169 8.53 -5.47 19.57
CA SER A 169 9.46 -4.91 20.54
C SER A 169 10.72 -5.78 20.75
N THR A 170 10.69 -7.05 20.32
CA THR A 170 11.88 -7.89 20.24
C THR A 170 12.66 -7.49 18.98
N PRO A 171 14.00 -7.29 19.07
CA PRO A 171 14.80 -7.00 17.89
C PRO A 171 14.58 -8.04 16.78
N HIS A 172 14.19 -7.60 15.61
CA HIS A 172 13.88 -8.48 14.48
C HIS A 172 14.37 -7.91 13.17
N GLY A 173 14.61 -8.80 12.23
CA GLY A 173 15.06 -8.47 10.88
C GLY A 173 14.95 -9.67 9.97
N MET A 174 15.04 -9.46 8.66
CA MET A 174 14.85 -10.52 7.70
C MET A 174 15.62 -10.28 6.41
N ILE A 175 15.91 -11.35 5.69
CA ILE A 175 16.58 -11.34 4.38
C ILE A 175 15.97 -12.41 3.48
N ALA A 176 16.00 -12.19 2.17
CA ALA A 176 15.73 -13.24 1.21
C ALA A 176 16.88 -14.26 1.17
N VAL A 177 16.54 -15.55 1.08
CA VAL A 177 17.50 -16.67 0.98
C VAL A 177 17.15 -17.59 -0.18
N GLY A 178 17.95 -18.62 -0.43
CA GLY A 178 17.66 -19.59 -1.49
C GLY A 178 17.97 -19.12 -2.92
N GLY A 179 18.75 -18.06 -3.07
CA GLY A 179 19.22 -17.59 -4.38
C GLY A 179 18.17 -16.88 -5.26
N LYS A 180 17.01 -16.52 -4.68
CA LYS A 180 15.87 -15.88 -5.39
C LYS A 180 15.27 -14.77 -4.53
N PRO A 181 14.62 -13.77 -5.14
CA PRO A 181 13.82 -12.80 -4.42
C PRO A 181 12.75 -13.48 -3.57
N CYS A 182 12.42 -12.87 -2.43
CA CYS A 182 11.31 -13.28 -1.59
C CYS A 182 10.21 -12.22 -1.62
N VAL A 183 8.97 -12.68 -1.75
CA VAL A 183 7.77 -11.85 -1.64
C VAL A 183 6.95 -12.33 -0.46
N PHE A 184 6.55 -11.43 0.41
CA PHE A 184 5.71 -11.75 1.56
C PHE A 184 4.71 -10.64 1.85
N CYS A 185 3.65 -10.99 2.54
CA CYS A 185 2.72 -10.02 3.10
C CYS A 185 3.06 -9.84 4.58
N ALA A 186 3.30 -8.58 4.97
CA ALA A 186 3.49 -8.19 6.36
C ALA A 186 2.27 -7.44 6.88
N VAL A 187 1.82 -7.77 8.08
CA VAL A 187 0.73 -7.07 8.76
C VAL A 187 1.24 -6.58 10.11
N VAL A 188 1.42 -5.27 10.23
CA VAL A 188 1.87 -4.60 11.46
C VAL A 188 0.64 -4.14 12.25
N ILE A 189 0.58 -4.51 13.54
CA ILE A 189 -0.55 -4.25 14.45
C ILE A 189 -0.12 -3.34 15.60
#